data_368395a43829de6d0fab6d3fec181cad
#
_entry.id   368395a43829de6d0fab6d3fec181cad
#
_cell.length_a   1.000
_cell.length_b   1.000
_cell.length_c   1.000
_cell.angle_alpha   90.00
_cell.angle_beta   90.00
_cell.angle_gamma   90.00
#
_symmetry.space_group_name_H-M   'P 1'
#
loop_
_entity.id
_entity.type
_entity.pdbx_description
1 polymer ?
#
loop_
_entity_poly.entity_id
_entity_poly.type
_entity_poly.pdbx_seq_one_letter_code
_entity_poly.pdbx_strand_id
1 'polypeptide(L)'
;GQVRYVGDPVAAVIAETRAQAQDAAEAIIVDYDPLPAVADAGEAVRRGAPVVWPDLAPDNESFVFRLGDFAAVEAGFARAAHVTRLEFRVTRVSANPMEPRNALGSWDPVEERWTLVAGTQLPHVMRNEIAEHALGVQTHRLRIISPDVGGGFGMKESPFQEYVLCLHGA
;
A
#
# COMPACT_ATOMS: atom_id res chain seq x y z
N GLY A 1 7.81 -12.87 -12.67
CA GLY A 1 6.77 -11.99 -12.09
C GLY A 1 6.61 -10.71 -12.87
N GLN A 2 5.72 -9.86 -12.49
CA GLN A 2 5.51 -8.55 -13.09
C GLN A 2 5.50 -7.50 -11.99
N VAL A 3 6.29 -6.43 -12.13
CA VAL A 3 6.24 -5.24 -11.29
C VAL A 3 5.43 -4.16 -11.97
N ARG A 4 4.72 -3.33 -11.20
CA ARG A 4 3.72 -2.40 -11.72
C ARG A 4 3.95 -0.95 -11.35
N TYR A 5 4.80 -0.69 -10.36
CA TYR A 5 5.11 0.67 -9.91
C TYR A 5 6.53 0.75 -9.33
N VAL A 6 7.05 1.96 -9.23
CA VAL A 6 8.35 2.20 -8.59
C VAL A 6 8.25 1.93 -7.09
N GLY A 7 9.04 0.97 -6.60
CA GLY A 7 8.99 0.49 -5.22
C GLY A 7 8.22 -0.83 -5.04
N ASP A 8 7.74 -1.43 -6.11
CA ASP A 8 7.18 -2.78 -6.06
C ASP A 8 8.30 -3.79 -5.73
N PRO A 9 8.18 -4.62 -4.68
CA PRO A 9 9.26 -5.50 -4.25
C PRO A 9 9.52 -6.60 -5.26
N VAL A 10 10.80 -6.85 -5.50
CA VAL A 10 11.29 -7.85 -6.47
C VAL A 10 11.85 -9.06 -5.77
N ALA A 11 12.60 -8.85 -4.68
CA ALA A 11 13.24 -9.90 -3.90
C ALA A 11 13.36 -9.49 -2.43
N ALA A 12 13.50 -10.47 -1.57
CA ALA A 12 13.81 -10.27 -0.16
C ALA A 12 14.98 -11.18 0.24
N VAL A 13 15.82 -10.70 1.13
CA VAL A 13 16.96 -11.44 1.68
C VAL A 13 16.85 -11.53 3.18
N ILE A 14 17.03 -12.74 3.69
CA ILE A 14 17.14 -13.02 5.13
C ILE A 14 18.56 -13.54 5.39
N ALA A 15 19.25 -12.95 6.36
CA ALA A 15 20.60 -13.33 6.75
C ALA A 15 20.81 -13.20 8.25
N GLU A 16 21.88 -13.73 8.78
CA GLU A 16 22.21 -13.67 10.23
C GLU A 16 22.52 -12.25 10.70
N THR A 17 23.06 -11.40 9.82
CA THR A 17 23.40 -10.02 10.13
C THR A 17 22.88 -9.07 9.06
N ARG A 18 22.65 -7.81 9.46
CA ARG A 18 22.25 -6.75 8.53
C ARG A 18 23.27 -6.55 7.39
N ALA A 19 24.56 -6.61 7.69
CA ALA A 19 25.61 -6.46 6.67
C ALA A 19 25.51 -7.57 5.62
N GLN A 20 25.40 -8.82 6.06
CA GLN A 20 25.21 -9.95 5.14
C GLN A 20 23.92 -9.82 4.29
N ALA A 21 22.83 -9.36 4.90
CA ALA A 21 21.59 -9.14 4.15
C ALA A 21 21.74 -8.03 3.11
N GLN A 22 22.44 -6.97 3.44
CA GLN A 22 22.71 -5.87 2.51
C GLN A 22 23.64 -6.29 1.39
N ASP A 23 24.76 -6.94 1.68
CA ASP A 23 25.70 -7.44 0.66
C ASP A 23 25.02 -8.40 -0.31
N ALA A 24 24.19 -9.29 0.22
CA ALA A 24 23.42 -10.23 -0.61
C ALA A 24 22.34 -9.53 -1.46
N ALA A 25 21.67 -8.53 -0.91
CA ALA A 25 20.67 -7.74 -1.66
C ALA A 25 21.32 -6.94 -2.80
N GLU A 26 22.50 -6.35 -2.57
CA GLU A 26 23.28 -5.63 -3.59
C GLU A 26 23.83 -6.55 -4.69
N ALA A 27 24.01 -7.84 -4.41
CA ALA A 27 24.41 -8.83 -5.39
C ALA A 27 23.28 -9.33 -6.31
N ILE A 28 22.02 -8.97 -6.01
CA ILE A 28 20.88 -9.37 -6.84
C ILE A 28 20.89 -8.58 -8.14
N ILE A 29 20.99 -9.28 -9.25
CA ILE A 29 20.86 -8.70 -10.59
C ILE A 29 19.44 -8.96 -11.08
N VAL A 30 18.73 -7.89 -11.48
CA VAL A 30 17.38 -7.97 -12.03
C VAL A 30 17.41 -7.53 -13.48
N ASP A 31 17.02 -8.43 -14.36
CA ASP A 31 16.82 -8.12 -15.77
C ASP A 31 15.33 -7.86 -16.02
N TYR A 32 15.02 -6.69 -16.59
CA TYR A 32 13.66 -6.25 -16.82
C TYR A 32 13.32 -6.27 -18.31
N ASP A 33 12.17 -6.88 -18.63
CA ASP A 33 11.54 -6.76 -19.94
C ASP A 33 10.46 -5.63 -19.84
N PRO A 34 10.69 -4.43 -20.42
CA PRO A 34 9.81 -3.30 -20.26
C PRO A 34 8.47 -3.53 -20.94
N LEU A 35 7.39 -3.34 -20.20
CA LEU A 35 6.03 -3.36 -20.72
C LEU A 35 5.52 -1.92 -20.97
N PRO A 36 4.49 -1.74 -21.83
CA PRO A 36 3.83 -0.46 -21.97
C PRO A 36 3.33 0.05 -20.62
N ALA A 37 3.64 1.29 -20.29
CA ALA A 37 3.34 1.89 -19.00
C ALA A 37 2.48 3.14 -19.16
N VAL A 38 1.71 3.47 -18.11
CA VAL A 38 0.94 4.71 -18.00
C VAL A 38 1.14 5.29 -16.60
N ALA A 39 1.60 6.53 -16.52
CA ALA A 39 1.90 7.22 -15.26
C ALA A 39 0.88 8.31 -14.90
N ASP A 40 0.11 8.78 -15.85
CA ASP A 40 -0.93 9.80 -15.65
C ASP A 40 -2.29 9.13 -15.43
N ALA A 41 -2.97 9.48 -14.34
CA ALA A 41 -4.26 8.89 -14.00
C ALA A 41 -5.36 9.21 -15.02
N GLY A 42 -5.34 10.40 -15.61
CA GLY A 42 -6.28 10.79 -16.65
C GLY A 42 -6.06 10.06 -17.97
N GLU A 43 -4.80 9.77 -18.31
CA GLU A 43 -4.48 8.94 -19.47
C GLU A 43 -4.80 7.45 -19.22
N ALA A 44 -4.63 6.99 -17.98
CA ALA A 44 -4.83 5.59 -17.62
C ALA A 44 -6.26 5.09 -17.85
N VAL A 45 -7.27 5.94 -17.69
CA VAL A 45 -8.69 5.60 -17.91
C VAL A 45 -9.17 5.83 -19.34
N ARG A 46 -8.28 6.26 -20.24
CA ARG A 46 -8.64 6.42 -21.66
C ARG A 46 -8.71 5.06 -22.35
N ARG A 47 -9.61 4.95 -23.29
CA ARG A 47 -9.75 3.74 -24.10
C ARG A 47 -8.43 3.41 -24.83
N GLY A 48 -7.92 2.20 -24.61
CA GLY A 48 -6.69 1.71 -25.23
C GLY A 48 -5.42 2.05 -24.44
N ALA A 49 -5.53 2.64 -23.25
CA ALA A 49 -4.41 2.79 -22.34
C ALA A 49 -3.84 1.43 -21.90
N PRO A 50 -2.55 1.33 -21.61
CA PRO A 50 -1.98 0.14 -21.00
C PRO A 50 -2.69 -0.21 -19.68
N VAL A 51 -3.09 -1.47 -19.52
CA VAL A 51 -3.79 -1.93 -18.32
C VAL A 51 -2.76 -2.41 -17.29
N VAL A 52 -2.81 -1.83 -16.09
CA VAL A 52 -1.85 -2.13 -15.00
C VAL A 52 -2.23 -3.41 -14.25
N TRP A 53 -3.53 -3.60 -13.99
CA TRP A 53 -4.07 -4.76 -13.26
C TRP A 53 -5.23 -5.40 -14.04
N PRO A 54 -4.94 -6.19 -15.09
CA PRO A 54 -5.98 -6.71 -15.97
C PRO A 54 -7.03 -7.58 -15.26
N ASP A 55 -6.64 -8.29 -14.21
CA ASP A 55 -7.53 -9.17 -13.46
C ASP A 55 -8.39 -8.43 -12.41
N LEU A 56 -7.95 -7.26 -11.94
CA LEU A 56 -8.60 -6.51 -10.86
C LEU A 56 -9.27 -5.22 -11.36
N ALA A 57 -8.65 -4.54 -12.33
CA ALA A 57 -9.10 -3.26 -12.87
C ALA A 57 -8.82 -3.22 -14.39
N PRO A 58 -9.63 -3.91 -15.22
CA PRO A 58 -9.37 -4.08 -16.65
C PRO A 58 -9.44 -2.76 -17.45
N ASP A 59 -9.99 -1.73 -16.87
CA ASP A 59 -10.06 -0.35 -17.40
C ASP A 59 -9.21 0.64 -16.59
N ASN A 60 -8.34 0.16 -15.71
CA ASN A 60 -7.55 0.94 -14.74
C ASN A 60 -8.40 1.74 -13.72
N GLU A 61 -9.70 1.51 -13.62
CA GLU A 61 -10.57 2.09 -12.60
C GLU A 61 -10.74 1.08 -11.45
N SER A 62 -10.14 1.36 -10.29
CA SER A 62 -10.18 0.43 -9.16
C SER A 62 -11.54 0.41 -8.45
N PHE A 63 -12.21 1.55 -8.35
CA PHE A 63 -13.58 1.67 -7.85
C PHE A 63 -14.17 3.04 -8.14
N VAL A 64 -15.51 3.11 -8.14
CA VAL A 64 -16.26 4.37 -8.17
C VAL A 64 -17.04 4.49 -6.87
N PHE A 65 -16.74 5.52 -6.09
CA PHE A 65 -17.50 5.84 -4.89
C PHE A 65 -18.47 6.99 -5.15
N ARG A 66 -19.74 6.79 -4.80
CA ARG A 66 -20.80 7.81 -4.96
C ARG A 66 -21.56 7.97 -3.65
N LEU A 67 -21.70 9.21 -3.20
CA LEU A 67 -22.44 9.57 -1.99
C LEU A 67 -23.22 10.86 -2.25
N GLY A 68 -24.47 10.91 -1.78
CA GLY A 68 -25.34 12.08 -1.88
C GLY A 68 -26.45 11.93 -2.93
N ASP A 69 -27.26 12.98 -3.03
CA ASP A 69 -28.37 13.04 -4.00
C ASP A 69 -27.93 13.78 -5.27
N PHE A 70 -27.54 13.01 -6.26
CA PHE A 70 -27.07 13.54 -7.55
C PHE A 70 -28.16 14.31 -8.30
N ALA A 71 -29.42 13.87 -8.22
CA ALA A 71 -30.53 14.56 -8.90
C ALA A 71 -30.77 15.95 -8.29
N ALA A 72 -30.70 16.05 -6.97
CA ALA A 72 -30.80 17.35 -6.27
C ALA A 72 -29.62 18.27 -6.61
N VAL A 73 -28.40 17.74 -6.74
CA VAL A 73 -27.21 18.50 -7.14
C VAL A 73 -27.36 19.05 -8.56
N GLU A 74 -27.71 18.21 -9.52
CA GLU A 74 -27.94 18.64 -10.92
C GLU A 74 -29.04 19.68 -11.03
N ALA A 75 -30.15 19.47 -10.32
CA ALA A 75 -31.22 20.45 -10.27
C ALA A 75 -30.80 21.78 -9.59
N GLY A 76 -29.87 21.71 -8.65
CA GLY A 76 -29.25 22.88 -8.03
C GLY A 76 -28.41 23.67 -9.03
N PHE A 77 -27.53 23.03 -9.75
CA PHE A 77 -26.72 23.63 -10.80
C PHE A 77 -27.58 24.25 -11.93
N ALA A 78 -28.64 23.55 -12.35
CA ALA A 78 -29.55 24.06 -13.39
C ALA A 78 -30.28 25.35 -12.99
N ARG A 79 -30.49 25.57 -11.69
CA ARG A 79 -31.14 26.80 -11.17
C ARG A 79 -30.17 27.87 -10.72
N ALA A 80 -28.86 27.59 -10.70
CA ALA A 80 -27.87 28.52 -10.21
C ALA A 80 -27.76 29.75 -11.12
N ALA A 81 -27.73 30.94 -10.55
CA ALA A 81 -27.55 32.19 -11.28
C ALA A 81 -26.14 32.28 -11.89
N HIS A 82 -25.17 31.61 -11.27
CA HIS A 82 -23.80 31.53 -11.77
C HIS A 82 -23.16 30.21 -11.33
N VAL A 83 -22.34 29.62 -12.22
CA VAL A 83 -21.58 28.41 -11.95
C VAL A 83 -20.11 28.66 -12.31
N THR A 84 -19.24 28.53 -11.34
CA THR A 84 -17.80 28.55 -11.58
C THR A 84 -17.28 27.12 -11.68
N ARG A 85 -16.50 26.85 -12.74
CA ARG A 85 -15.81 25.58 -12.93
C ARG A 85 -14.30 25.81 -12.87
N LEU A 86 -13.61 24.95 -12.13
CA LEU A 86 -12.18 24.94 -12.02
C LEU A 86 -11.67 23.51 -12.15
N GLU A 87 -10.73 23.31 -13.02
CA GLU A 87 -9.98 22.06 -13.14
C GLU A 87 -8.57 22.29 -12.58
N PHE A 88 -8.15 21.42 -11.68
CA PHE A 88 -6.81 21.47 -11.13
C PHE A 88 -6.26 20.06 -10.94
N ARG A 89 -4.93 19.95 -11.00
CA ARG A 89 -4.22 18.69 -10.77
C ARG A 89 -3.53 18.73 -9.42
N VAL A 90 -3.85 17.76 -8.56
CA VAL A 90 -3.10 17.50 -7.34
C VAL A 90 -1.98 16.52 -7.67
N THR A 91 -0.75 16.98 -7.54
CA THR A 91 0.43 16.13 -7.77
C THR A 91 0.63 15.20 -6.57
N ARG A 92 1.02 13.96 -6.86
CA ARG A 92 1.40 13.01 -5.81
C ARG A 92 2.75 13.38 -5.23
N VAL A 93 2.83 13.48 -3.91
CA VAL A 93 4.06 13.69 -3.16
C VAL A 93 4.19 12.61 -2.09
N SER A 94 5.43 12.21 -1.78
CA SER A 94 5.69 11.30 -0.67
C SER A 94 5.61 12.05 0.65
N ALA A 95 5.00 11.45 1.65
CA ALA A 95 4.82 12.07 2.97
C ALA A 95 6.12 12.19 3.79
N ASN A 96 7.15 11.45 3.51
CA ASN A 96 8.49 11.50 4.13
C ASN A 96 8.51 11.81 5.64
N PRO A 97 7.87 11.01 6.52
CA PRO A 97 7.98 11.21 7.95
C PRO A 97 9.45 11.05 8.39
N MET A 98 9.87 11.81 9.40
CA MET A 98 11.24 11.74 9.91
C MET A 98 11.61 10.35 10.45
N GLU A 99 10.65 9.64 11.00
CA GLU A 99 10.78 8.22 11.31
C GLU A 99 10.39 7.40 10.07
N PRO A 100 11.33 6.73 9.38
CA PRO A 100 10.98 5.84 8.28
C PRO A 100 10.16 4.64 8.79
N ARG A 101 9.56 3.89 7.86
CA ARG A 101 8.90 2.64 8.21
C ARG A 101 9.93 1.64 8.73
N ASN A 102 9.58 0.98 9.81
CA ASN A 102 10.36 -0.10 10.42
C ASN A 102 9.41 -1.19 10.91
N ALA A 103 9.94 -2.38 11.11
CA ALA A 103 9.20 -3.51 11.64
C ALA A 103 10.12 -4.47 12.37
N LEU A 104 9.61 -5.05 13.45
CA LEU A 104 10.21 -6.17 14.15
C LEU A 104 9.14 -7.26 14.32
N GLY A 105 9.34 -8.40 13.69
CA GLY A 105 8.51 -9.60 13.85
C GLY A 105 9.08 -10.52 14.93
N SER A 106 8.20 -11.18 15.67
CA SER A 106 8.56 -12.28 16.56
C SER A 106 7.45 -13.32 16.62
N TRP A 107 7.83 -14.58 16.84
CA TRP A 107 6.94 -15.71 17.04
C TRP A 107 7.08 -16.26 18.47
N ASP A 108 5.96 -16.46 19.15
CA ASP A 108 5.91 -17.14 20.43
C ASP A 108 5.33 -18.56 20.21
N PRO A 109 6.15 -19.62 20.33
CA PRO A 109 5.69 -20.99 20.11
C PRO A 109 4.79 -21.53 21.22
N VAL A 110 4.77 -20.92 22.40
CA VAL A 110 3.92 -21.35 23.53
C VAL A 110 2.51 -20.77 23.37
N GLU A 111 2.42 -19.48 23.07
CA GLU A 111 1.15 -18.81 22.79
C GLU A 111 0.69 -19.03 21.35
N GLU A 112 1.55 -19.62 20.52
CA GLU A 112 1.35 -19.78 19.08
C GLU A 112 0.89 -18.47 18.42
N ARG A 113 1.58 -17.38 18.71
CA ARG A 113 1.20 -16.02 18.33
C ARG A 113 2.37 -15.22 17.77
N TRP A 114 2.11 -14.53 16.67
CA TRP A 114 3.02 -13.51 16.15
C TRP A 114 2.86 -12.19 16.90
N THR A 115 3.97 -11.48 17.04
CA THR A 115 3.97 -10.08 17.45
C THR A 115 4.72 -9.25 16.42
N LEU A 116 4.08 -8.20 15.94
CA LEU A 116 4.68 -7.18 15.07
C LEU A 116 4.79 -5.89 15.87
N VAL A 117 6.01 -5.36 16.02
CA VAL A 117 6.25 -4.02 16.52
C VAL A 117 6.56 -3.13 15.32
N ALA A 118 5.72 -2.13 15.06
CA ALA A 118 5.86 -1.23 13.92
C ALA A 118 5.18 0.11 14.19
N GLY A 119 5.75 1.19 13.69
CA GLY A 119 5.07 2.48 13.67
C GLY A 119 3.89 2.43 12.71
N THR A 120 2.66 2.46 13.24
CA THR A 120 1.44 2.46 12.43
C THR A 120 0.39 3.41 12.98
N GLN A 121 -0.44 3.96 12.08
CA GLN A 121 -1.56 4.85 12.45
C GLN A 121 -2.82 4.05 12.82
N LEU A 122 -2.99 2.84 12.29
CA LEU A 122 -4.20 2.03 12.44
C LEU A 122 -3.86 0.58 12.86
N PRO A 123 -3.35 0.35 14.11
CA PRO A 123 -2.87 -0.97 14.52
C PRO A 123 -3.93 -2.07 14.46
N HIS A 124 -5.20 -1.75 14.75
CA HIS A 124 -6.28 -2.74 14.71
C HIS A 124 -6.68 -3.12 13.29
N VAL A 125 -6.72 -2.15 12.36
CA VAL A 125 -6.98 -2.42 10.94
C VAL A 125 -5.83 -3.24 10.37
N MET A 126 -4.60 -2.82 10.59
CA MET A 126 -3.40 -3.53 10.14
C MET A 126 -3.34 -4.97 10.66
N ARG A 127 -3.72 -5.20 11.93
CA ARG A 127 -3.80 -6.55 12.48
C ARG A 127 -4.78 -7.43 11.70
N ASN A 128 -5.96 -6.93 11.44
CA ASN A 128 -6.99 -7.69 10.74
C ASN A 128 -6.55 -8.01 9.30
N GLU A 129 -6.08 -7.01 8.58
CA GLU A 129 -5.60 -7.16 7.20
C GLU A 129 -4.44 -8.17 7.10
N ILE A 130 -3.43 -8.06 7.97
CA ILE A 130 -2.29 -8.98 7.92
C ILE A 130 -2.72 -10.38 8.35
N ALA A 131 -3.47 -10.52 9.44
CA ALA A 131 -3.87 -11.84 9.92
C ALA A 131 -4.76 -12.58 8.92
N GLU A 132 -5.79 -11.93 8.42
CA GLU A 132 -6.82 -12.58 7.59
C GLU A 132 -6.37 -12.75 6.14
N HIS A 133 -5.75 -11.72 5.55
CA HIS A 133 -5.45 -11.71 4.11
C HIS A 133 -4.01 -12.10 3.76
N ALA A 134 -3.05 -11.88 4.67
CA ALA A 134 -1.66 -12.22 4.38
C ALA A 134 -1.21 -13.53 5.04
N LEU A 135 -1.54 -13.74 6.32
CA LEU A 135 -1.15 -14.96 7.05
C LEU A 135 -2.21 -16.07 7.00
N GLY A 136 -3.47 -15.74 6.70
CA GLY A 136 -4.58 -16.70 6.69
C GLY A 136 -4.91 -17.27 8.07
N VAL A 137 -4.73 -16.46 9.13
CA VAL A 137 -4.94 -16.86 10.53
C VAL A 137 -6.00 -16.00 11.21
N GLN A 138 -6.51 -16.48 12.34
CA GLN A 138 -7.42 -15.69 13.16
C GLN A 138 -6.71 -14.49 13.78
N THR A 139 -7.41 -13.36 13.92
CA THR A 139 -6.83 -12.08 14.35
C THR A 139 -6.16 -12.11 15.72
N HIS A 140 -6.62 -12.99 16.64
CA HIS A 140 -6.00 -13.15 17.95
C HIS A 140 -4.60 -13.80 17.92
N ARG A 141 -4.24 -14.44 16.79
CA ARG A 141 -2.92 -15.04 16.56
C ARG A 141 -1.87 -13.99 16.17
N LEU A 142 -2.28 -12.75 15.94
CA LEU A 142 -1.38 -11.64 15.66
C LEU A 142 -1.60 -10.51 16.65
N ARG A 143 -0.53 -10.07 17.30
CA ARG A 143 -0.48 -8.86 18.11
C ARG A 143 0.29 -7.79 17.37
N ILE A 144 -0.26 -6.58 17.29
CA ILE A 144 0.46 -5.40 16.80
C ILE A 144 0.70 -4.43 17.95
N ILE A 145 1.95 -4.03 18.10
CA ILE A 145 2.38 -3.02 19.06
C ILE A 145 2.86 -1.81 18.26
N SER A 146 2.18 -0.69 18.41
CA SER A 146 2.61 0.58 17.86
C SER A 146 3.07 1.47 19.03
N PRO A 147 4.38 1.66 19.18
CA PRO A 147 4.92 2.62 20.16
C PRO A 147 4.68 4.06 19.69
N ASP A 148 5.42 5.03 20.23
CA ASP A 148 5.42 6.40 19.73
C ASP A 148 5.81 6.41 18.26
N VAL A 149 5.02 7.13 17.43
CA VAL A 149 5.19 7.16 15.98
C VAL A 149 5.70 8.54 15.56
N GLY A 150 6.86 8.56 14.91
CA GLY A 150 7.55 9.77 14.45
C GLY A 150 6.99 10.32 13.12
N GLY A 151 5.66 10.38 13.01
CA GLY A 151 4.92 10.84 11.85
C GLY A 151 4.42 9.69 10.96
N GLY A 152 3.24 9.88 10.39
CA GLY A 152 2.64 8.90 9.47
C GLY A 152 2.06 9.57 8.22
N PHE A 153 1.28 10.63 8.37
CA PHE A 153 0.69 11.45 7.29
C PHE A 153 -0.04 10.61 6.22
N GLY A 154 -0.72 9.54 6.65
CA GLY A 154 -1.38 8.58 5.79
C GLY A 154 -0.47 7.46 5.23
N MET A 155 0.85 7.57 5.31
CA MET A 155 1.77 6.54 4.80
C MET A 155 1.86 5.27 5.66
N LYS A 156 1.49 5.35 6.94
CA LYS A 156 1.61 4.23 7.88
C LYS A 156 0.24 3.63 8.24
N GLU A 157 -0.75 3.76 7.37
CA GLU A 157 -2.10 3.22 7.59
C GLU A 157 -2.26 1.78 7.07
N SER A 158 -1.68 1.50 5.90
CA SER A 158 -1.81 0.20 5.24
C SER A 158 -0.76 -0.79 5.69
N PRO A 159 -1.04 -2.09 5.62
CA PRO A 159 -0.02 -3.12 5.75
C PRO A 159 0.96 -3.05 4.57
N PHE A 160 2.24 -3.21 4.88
CA PHE A 160 3.28 -3.30 3.88
C PHE A 160 3.84 -4.71 3.81
N GLN A 161 4.33 -5.09 2.65
CA GLN A 161 4.86 -6.43 2.40
C GLN A 161 6.04 -6.76 3.32
N GLU A 162 6.84 -5.77 3.68
CA GLU A 162 7.95 -5.91 4.62
C GLU A 162 7.48 -6.37 6.01
N TYR A 163 6.29 -5.96 6.44
CA TYR A 163 5.72 -6.42 7.72
C TYR A 163 5.38 -7.91 7.69
N VAL A 164 4.83 -8.36 6.58
CA VAL A 164 4.52 -9.78 6.36
C VAL A 164 5.80 -10.61 6.29
N LEU A 165 6.82 -10.11 5.58
CA LEU A 165 8.12 -10.78 5.48
C LEU A 165 8.81 -10.89 6.84
N CYS A 166 8.75 -9.86 7.69
CA CYS A 166 9.27 -9.90 9.06
C CYS A 166 8.56 -10.96 9.92
N LEU A 167 7.26 -11.13 9.75
CA LEU A 167 6.49 -12.14 10.47
C LEU A 167 6.75 -13.57 9.96
N HIS A 168 6.99 -13.73 8.66
CA HIS A 168 7.39 -15.03 8.10
C HIS A 168 8.81 -15.45 8.47
N GLY A 169 9.71 -14.48 8.67
CA GLY A 169 11.08 -14.73 9.07
C GLY A 169 11.27 -14.96 10.58
N ALA A 170 10.24 -14.75 11.37
CA ALA A 170 10.26 -14.91 12.82
C ALA A 170 9.85 -16.32 13.24
#